data_4e99d220a31ba5369b31696921ba8615
#
_entry.id   4e99d220a31ba5369b31696921ba8615
#
_cell.length_a   1.000
_cell.length_b   1.000
_cell.length_c   1.000
_cell.angle_alpha   90.00
_cell.angle_beta   90.00
_cell.angle_gamma   90.00
#
_symmetry.space_group_name_H-M   'P 1'
#
loop_
_entity.id
_entity.type
_entity.pdbx_description
1 polymer ?
#
loop_
_entity_poly.entity_id
_entity_poly.type
_entity_poly.pdbx_seq_one_letter_code
_entity_poly.pdbx_strand_id
1 'polypeptide(L)'
;NSPETTLFKKGKLLYGLFESKKSIAERKSAIIVEGYTDVIGLYQFGVGNSLATLGTATTQNHINKVFRISDQIIFCFDGDDAGKKAAEKAMKLCLPLVRKNKEAYFLILEDEDPDEFIRQHGHEQFEARLATAQSTDEFLIDICNKTSDITSVKGKANAIENALAMVNTIQDGIYKDLMIAKVASEYGSTSEKLEKEMKKLKDGTRNDAQRKKAAYLKNRPTLIGQAIRILLHKPELGKIIDLNNQFKYLDQGCTPKQKTGVSTLREIIKLIHTRDSIKPATIIEHF
;
A
#
# COMPACT_ATOMS: atom_id res chain seq x y z
N ASN A 1 -12.14 -0.79 -20.06
CA ASN A 1 -11.23 -1.20 -18.96
C ASN A 1 -10.15 -2.13 -19.52
N SER A 2 -8.98 -1.56 -19.88
CA SER A 2 -7.87 -2.32 -20.48
C SER A 2 -7.23 -3.27 -19.48
N PRO A 3 -6.89 -4.52 -19.83
CA PRO A 3 -6.13 -5.42 -18.97
C PRO A 3 -4.69 -4.91 -18.76
N GLU A 4 -4.08 -5.28 -17.64
CA GLU A 4 -2.66 -4.98 -17.42
C GLU A 4 -1.75 -5.84 -18.32
N THR A 5 -0.63 -5.25 -18.74
CA THR A 5 0.41 -5.91 -19.51
C THR A 5 1.78 -5.72 -18.84
N THR A 6 2.84 -6.27 -19.40
CA THR A 6 4.20 -6.03 -18.92
C THR A 6 4.60 -4.55 -18.95
N LEU A 7 4.10 -3.79 -19.94
CA LEU A 7 4.36 -2.36 -20.12
C LEU A 7 3.28 -1.47 -19.49
N PHE A 8 2.04 -1.93 -19.45
CA PHE A 8 0.90 -1.18 -18.89
C PHE A 8 0.52 -1.71 -17.51
N LYS A 9 0.97 -1.02 -16.47
CA LYS A 9 0.65 -1.31 -15.06
C LYS A 9 -0.11 -0.14 -14.46
N LYS A 10 -1.41 -0.31 -14.25
CA LYS A 10 -2.33 0.73 -13.74
C LYS A 10 -1.82 1.37 -12.45
N GLY A 11 -1.31 0.58 -11.51
CA GLY A 11 -0.75 1.07 -10.24
C GLY A 11 0.57 1.87 -10.38
N LYS A 12 1.09 2.03 -11.60
CA LYS A 12 2.33 2.79 -11.88
C LYS A 12 2.13 3.94 -12.85
N LEU A 13 1.01 4.01 -13.55
CA LEU A 13 0.75 5.00 -14.59
C LEU A 13 -0.35 5.96 -14.14
N LEU A 14 -0.23 7.22 -14.52
CA LEU A 14 -1.24 8.26 -14.35
C LEU A 14 -1.64 8.76 -15.72
N TYR A 15 -2.94 8.92 -15.94
CA TYR A 15 -3.48 9.55 -17.13
C TYR A 15 -3.16 11.05 -17.13
N GLY A 16 -2.87 11.61 -18.28
CA GLY A 16 -2.56 13.03 -18.44
C GLY A 16 -1.16 13.46 -17.98
N LEU A 17 -0.30 12.53 -17.47
CA LEU A 17 0.98 12.91 -16.87
C LEU A 17 1.94 13.60 -17.86
N PHE A 18 1.93 13.21 -19.12
CA PHE A 18 2.78 13.82 -20.14
C PHE A 18 2.28 15.23 -20.48
N GLU A 19 1.00 15.35 -20.74
CA GLU A 19 0.32 16.60 -21.12
C GLU A 19 0.36 17.64 -20.01
N SER A 20 0.14 17.20 -18.78
CA SER A 20 0.07 18.09 -17.60
C SER A 20 1.43 18.52 -17.06
N LYS A 21 2.53 17.89 -17.51
CA LYS A 21 3.85 18.10 -16.90
C LYS A 21 4.31 19.57 -16.90
N LYS A 22 4.03 20.31 -17.98
CA LYS A 22 4.38 21.73 -18.08
C LYS A 22 3.58 22.57 -17.07
N SER A 23 2.26 22.39 -17.06
CA SER A 23 1.35 23.10 -16.15
C SER A 23 1.65 22.77 -14.67
N ILE A 24 1.97 21.53 -14.35
CA ILE A 24 2.39 21.12 -12.99
C ILE A 24 3.67 21.85 -12.58
N ALA A 25 4.67 21.94 -13.47
CA ALA A 25 5.92 22.62 -13.16
C ALA A 25 5.73 24.14 -12.94
N GLU A 26 4.88 24.79 -13.74
CA GLU A 26 4.55 26.20 -13.62
C GLU A 26 3.77 26.51 -12.34
N ARG A 27 2.76 25.70 -12.03
CA ARG A 27 1.89 25.86 -10.84
C ARG A 27 2.52 25.29 -9.55
N LYS A 28 3.55 24.43 -9.67
CA LYS A 28 4.15 23.66 -8.59
C LYS A 28 3.16 22.75 -7.83
N SER A 29 2.01 22.53 -8.41
CA SER A 29 0.92 21.72 -7.86
C SER A 29 0.37 20.77 -8.91
N ALA A 30 -0.06 19.57 -8.49
CA ALA A 30 -0.77 18.60 -9.30
C ALA A 30 -2.10 18.26 -8.65
N ILE A 31 -3.16 18.15 -9.45
CA ILE A 31 -4.48 17.73 -9.01
C ILE A 31 -4.64 16.26 -9.39
N ILE A 32 -5.01 15.39 -8.44
CA ILE A 32 -5.31 13.98 -8.70
C ILE A 32 -6.81 13.78 -8.55
N VAL A 33 -7.44 13.32 -9.62
CA VAL A 33 -8.86 12.97 -9.70
C VAL A 33 -9.05 11.47 -9.94
N GLU A 34 -10.27 10.95 -9.90
CA GLU A 34 -10.55 9.52 -10.04
C GLU A 34 -10.56 9.06 -11.50
N GLY A 35 -11.24 9.79 -12.38
CA GLY A 35 -11.50 9.42 -13.75
C GLY A 35 -10.67 10.19 -14.77
N TYR A 36 -10.42 9.57 -15.92
CA TYR A 36 -9.79 10.26 -17.06
C TYR A 36 -10.75 11.29 -17.70
N THR A 37 -12.05 11.11 -17.54
CA THR A 37 -13.07 12.07 -17.96
C THR A 37 -12.93 13.38 -17.23
N ASP A 38 -12.68 13.34 -15.93
CA ASP A 38 -12.45 14.52 -15.11
C ASP A 38 -11.22 15.30 -15.59
N VAL A 39 -10.12 14.59 -15.91
CA VAL A 39 -8.92 15.24 -16.47
C VAL A 39 -9.24 15.94 -17.80
N ILE A 40 -10.02 15.30 -18.67
CA ILE A 40 -10.39 15.88 -19.96
C ILE A 40 -11.26 17.12 -19.76
N GLY A 41 -12.28 17.05 -18.90
CA GLY A 41 -13.15 18.17 -18.59
C GLY A 41 -12.36 19.34 -17.97
N LEU A 42 -11.57 19.06 -16.94
CA LEU A 42 -10.72 20.07 -16.30
C LEU A 42 -9.77 20.75 -17.31
N TYR A 43 -9.15 19.95 -18.18
CA TYR A 43 -8.26 20.48 -19.22
C TYR A 43 -8.96 21.40 -20.21
N GLN A 44 -10.20 21.07 -20.64
CA GLN A 44 -11.02 21.90 -21.53
C GLN A 44 -11.32 23.28 -20.94
N PHE A 45 -11.40 23.38 -19.62
CA PHE A 45 -11.63 24.62 -18.90
C PHE A 45 -10.35 25.30 -18.40
N GLY A 46 -9.17 24.86 -18.88
CA GLY A 46 -7.88 25.50 -18.59
C GLY A 46 -7.17 25.01 -17.32
N VAL A 47 -7.68 23.97 -16.66
CA VAL A 47 -7.00 23.32 -15.52
C VAL A 47 -6.09 22.22 -16.03
N GLY A 48 -4.89 22.63 -16.50
CA GLY A 48 -3.97 21.74 -17.21
C GLY A 48 -3.04 20.91 -16.32
N ASN A 49 -3.12 21.03 -14.98
CA ASN A 49 -2.27 20.30 -14.03
C ASN A 49 -2.99 19.11 -13.36
N SER A 50 -4.05 18.60 -13.98
CA SER A 50 -4.85 17.48 -13.50
C SER A 50 -4.34 16.13 -14.02
N LEU A 51 -4.44 15.10 -13.20
CA LEU A 51 -4.00 13.72 -13.44
C LEU A 51 -5.06 12.76 -12.92
N ALA A 52 -5.22 11.59 -13.56
CA ALA A 52 -6.12 10.57 -13.01
C ALA A 52 -5.43 9.22 -12.83
N THR A 53 -5.99 8.43 -11.92
CA THR A 53 -5.69 7.01 -11.81
C THR A 53 -6.44 6.24 -12.91
N LEU A 54 -5.92 5.09 -13.33
CA LEU A 54 -6.45 4.34 -14.49
C LEU A 54 -7.38 3.20 -14.05
N GLY A 55 -8.49 3.53 -13.39
CA GLY A 55 -9.44 2.53 -12.88
C GLY A 55 -8.83 1.66 -11.78
N THR A 56 -7.98 2.24 -10.96
CA THR A 56 -7.41 1.65 -9.74
C THR A 56 -7.29 2.73 -8.68
N ALA A 57 -7.33 2.34 -7.41
CA ALA A 57 -7.08 3.29 -6.33
C ALA A 57 -5.66 3.89 -6.42
N THR A 58 -5.50 5.09 -5.88
CA THR A 58 -4.19 5.74 -5.73
C THR A 58 -3.19 4.78 -5.07
N THR A 59 -1.96 4.78 -5.57
CA THR A 59 -0.86 3.95 -5.07
C THR A 59 0.33 4.81 -4.63
N GLN A 60 1.21 4.21 -3.82
CA GLN A 60 2.48 4.83 -3.43
C GLN A 60 3.34 5.22 -4.65
N ASN A 61 3.28 4.44 -5.74
CA ASN A 61 4.01 4.74 -6.98
C ASN A 61 3.46 5.99 -7.66
N HIS A 62 2.15 6.20 -7.66
CA HIS A 62 1.52 7.40 -8.20
C HIS A 62 2.01 8.63 -7.44
N ILE A 63 1.89 8.63 -6.12
CA ILE A 63 2.30 9.75 -5.26
C ILE A 63 3.80 10.06 -5.41
N ASN A 64 4.65 9.03 -5.39
CA ASN A 64 6.08 9.19 -5.59
C ASN A 64 6.43 9.81 -6.96
N LYS A 65 5.69 9.47 -8.02
CA LYS A 65 5.89 10.08 -9.33
C LYS A 65 5.52 11.55 -9.35
N VAL A 66 4.37 11.88 -8.78
CA VAL A 66 3.89 13.27 -8.74
C VAL A 66 4.83 14.12 -7.88
N PHE A 67 5.24 13.66 -6.71
CA PHE A 67 6.20 14.39 -5.86
C PHE A 67 7.60 14.56 -6.46
N ARG A 68 7.94 13.89 -7.56
CA ARG A 68 9.19 14.17 -8.30
C ARG A 68 9.09 15.40 -9.18
N ILE A 69 7.88 15.80 -9.58
CA ILE A 69 7.62 16.91 -10.52
C ILE A 69 6.80 18.04 -9.91
N SER A 70 6.27 17.83 -8.70
CA SER A 70 5.47 18.82 -7.97
C SER A 70 5.84 18.82 -6.50
N ASP A 71 5.70 19.97 -5.85
CA ASP A 71 5.84 20.12 -4.38
C ASP A 71 4.50 19.90 -3.68
N GLN A 72 3.39 20.07 -4.38
CA GLN A 72 2.05 20.01 -3.84
C GLN A 72 1.17 19.03 -4.64
N ILE A 73 0.40 18.23 -3.94
CA ILE A 73 -0.64 17.36 -4.51
C ILE A 73 -1.99 17.75 -3.91
N ILE A 74 -2.97 18.01 -4.74
CA ILE A 74 -4.36 18.21 -4.32
C ILE A 74 -5.15 16.99 -4.81
N PHE A 75 -5.67 16.20 -3.90
CA PHE A 75 -6.61 15.12 -4.21
C PHE A 75 -8.00 15.71 -4.27
N CYS A 76 -8.64 15.60 -5.42
CA CYS A 76 -10.00 16.10 -5.66
C CYS A 76 -10.88 14.91 -6.03
N PHE A 77 -11.72 14.48 -5.10
CA PHE A 77 -12.54 13.28 -5.21
C PHE A 77 -14.02 13.59 -5.05
N ASP A 78 -14.84 12.67 -5.55
CA ASP A 78 -16.28 12.74 -5.47
C ASP A 78 -16.79 12.69 -4.02
N GLY A 79 -17.94 13.29 -3.75
CA GLY A 79 -18.53 13.34 -2.40
C GLY A 79 -19.20 12.05 -1.93
N ASP A 80 -19.20 10.99 -2.75
CA ASP A 80 -19.78 9.71 -2.39
C ASP A 80 -18.92 8.90 -1.41
N ASP A 81 -19.43 7.77 -0.94
CA ASP A 81 -18.70 6.91 0.00
C ASP A 81 -17.43 6.28 -0.60
N ALA A 82 -17.38 6.11 -1.92
CA ALA A 82 -16.21 5.56 -2.59
C ALA A 82 -15.10 6.61 -2.68
N GLY A 83 -15.41 7.84 -3.07
CA GLY A 83 -14.49 8.96 -3.12
C GLY A 83 -13.94 9.31 -1.73
N LYS A 84 -14.78 9.34 -0.69
CA LYS A 84 -14.33 9.53 0.70
C LYS A 84 -13.34 8.46 1.16
N LYS A 85 -13.59 7.18 0.84
CA LYS A 85 -12.67 6.07 1.13
C LYS A 85 -11.38 6.17 0.30
N ALA A 86 -11.48 6.63 -0.95
CA ALA A 86 -10.32 6.85 -1.82
C ALA A 86 -9.43 7.97 -1.26
N ALA A 87 -10.01 9.07 -0.78
CA ALA A 87 -9.31 10.19 -0.14
C ALA A 87 -8.59 9.74 1.15
N GLU A 88 -9.28 9.00 2.02
CA GLU A 88 -8.68 8.44 3.25
C GLU A 88 -7.48 7.54 2.92
N LYS A 89 -7.62 6.68 1.92
CA LYS A 89 -6.53 5.81 1.47
C LYS A 89 -5.37 6.61 0.88
N ALA A 90 -5.65 7.63 0.08
CA ALA A 90 -4.65 8.52 -0.49
C ALA A 90 -3.87 9.25 0.61
N MET A 91 -4.58 9.78 1.63
CA MET A 91 -3.95 10.41 2.79
C MET A 91 -3.00 9.47 3.52
N LYS A 92 -3.43 8.25 3.85
CA LYS A 92 -2.58 7.25 4.52
C LYS A 92 -1.31 6.93 3.72
N LEU A 93 -1.38 6.96 2.39
CA LEU A 93 -0.22 6.76 1.51
C LEU A 93 0.67 8.00 1.43
N CYS A 94 0.13 9.20 1.61
CA CYS A 94 0.88 10.46 1.59
C CYS A 94 1.65 10.71 2.88
N LEU A 95 1.07 10.36 4.04
CA LEU A 95 1.65 10.66 5.36
C LEU A 95 3.14 10.34 5.50
N PRO A 96 3.66 9.16 5.05
CA PRO A 96 5.10 8.88 5.12
C PRO A 96 5.97 9.76 4.20
N LEU A 97 5.36 10.47 3.24
CA LEU A 97 6.03 11.24 2.21
C LEU A 97 5.96 12.75 2.42
N VAL A 98 4.96 13.21 3.20
CA VAL A 98 4.81 14.63 3.56
C VAL A 98 6.00 15.07 4.40
N ARG A 99 6.66 16.14 3.98
CA ARG A 99 7.85 16.73 4.62
C ARG A 99 8.03 18.16 4.12
N LYS A 100 9.05 18.87 4.63
CA LYS A 100 9.31 20.32 4.46
C LYS A 100 8.90 20.93 3.09
N ASN A 101 9.04 20.19 1.98
CA ASN A 101 8.76 20.69 0.63
C ASN A 101 7.76 19.79 -0.12
N LYS A 102 7.00 18.95 0.58
CA LYS A 102 6.02 18.05 -0.04
C LYS A 102 4.76 18.07 0.79
N GLU A 103 3.69 18.58 0.20
CA GLU A 103 2.41 18.80 0.85
C GLU A 103 1.30 18.07 0.09
N ALA A 104 0.33 17.58 0.82
CA ALA A 104 -0.87 16.99 0.25
C ALA A 104 -2.11 17.66 0.83
N TYR A 105 -3.08 17.94 -0.04
CA TYR A 105 -4.36 18.56 0.27
C TYR A 105 -5.48 17.67 -0.22
N PHE A 106 -6.64 17.77 0.41
CA PHE A 106 -7.80 16.92 0.14
C PHE A 106 -9.04 17.78 -0.04
N LEU A 107 -9.67 17.64 -1.19
CA LEU A 107 -10.92 18.25 -1.53
C LEU A 107 -11.93 17.15 -1.84
N ILE A 108 -13.05 17.17 -1.15
CA ILE A 108 -14.22 16.35 -1.46
C ILE A 108 -15.27 17.27 -2.06
N LEU A 109 -15.69 16.98 -3.29
CA LEU A 109 -16.79 17.69 -3.92
C LEU A 109 -18.10 17.01 -3.50
N GLU A 110 -18.94 17.75 -2.80
CA GLU A 110 -20.25 17.26 -2.39
C GLU A 110 -21.18 17.29 -3.61
N ASP A 111 -21.86 16.18 -3.88
CA ASP A 111 -22.92 16.01 -4.88
C ASP A 111 -22.50 16.10 -6.38
N GLU A 112 -21.26 16.37 -6.72
CA GLU A 112 -20.77 16.50 -8.10
C GLU A 112 -19.40 15.85 -8.26
N ASP A 113 -19.08 15.37 -9.49
CA ASP A 113 -17.71 15.01 -9.85
C ASP A 113 -16.92 16.23 -10.38
N PRO A 114 -15.59 16.17 -10.48
CA PRO A 114 -14.78 17.31 -10.94
C PRO A 114 -15.13 17.81 -12.36
N ASP A 115 -15.51 16.90 -13.28
CA ASP A 115 -15.95 17.27 -14.64
C ASP A 115 -17.29 17.99 -14.61
N GLU A 116 -18.24 17.49 -13.84
CA GLU A 116 -19.56 18.11 -13.69
C GLU A 116 -19.45 19.49 -13.04
N PHE A 117 -18.71 19.58 -11.93
CA PHE A 117 -18.49 20.85 -11.22
C PHE A 117 -17.92 21.93 -12.14
N ILE A 118 -16.85 21.63 -12.89
CA ILE A 118 -16.22 22.65 -13.73
C ILE A 118 -17.07 23.06 -14.92
N ARG A 119 -17.91 22.16 -15.45
CA ARG A 119 -18.87 22.47 -16.52
C ARG A 119 -19.99 23.38 -16.05
N GLN A 120 -20.47 23.17 -14.83
CA GLN A 120 -21.57 23.97 -14.27
C GLN A 120 -21.09 25.32 -13.75
N HIS A 121 -19.95 25.37 -13.09
CA HIS A 121 -19.50 26.54 -12.32
C HIS A 121 -18.32 27.30 -12.97
N GLY A 122 -17.64 26.68 -13.91
CA GLY A 122 -16.52 27.28 -14.63
C GLY A 122 -15.20 27.29 -13.87
N HIS A 123 -14.16 27.77 -14.55
CA HIS A 123 -12.77 27.74 -14.07
C HIS A 123 -12.56 28.49 -12.74
N GLU A 124 -13.08 29.72 -12.64
CA GLU A 124 -12.86 30.57 -11.46
C GLU A 124 -13.45 29.95 -10.18
N GLN A 125 -14.63 29.36 -10.27
CA GLN A 125 -15.29 28.71 -9.14
C GLN A 125 -14.54 27.42 -8.75
N PHE A 126 -14.02 26.66 -9.73
CA PHE A 126 -13.21 25.49 -9.44
C PHE A 126 -11.90 25.85 -8.72
N GLU A 127 -11.19 26.90 -9.17
CA GLU A 127 -9.97 27.38 -8.49
C GLU A 127 -10.29 27.88 -7.05
N ALA A 128 -11.40 28.59 -6.87
CA ALA A 128 -11.86 28.99 -5.55
C ALA A 128 -12.16 27.77 -4.66
N ARG A 129 -12.73 26.72 -5.21
CA ARG A 129 -13.02 25.48 -4.49
C ARG A 129 -11.72 24.72 -4.15
N LEU A 130 -10.75 24.66 -5.07
CA LEU A 130 -9.42 24.09 -4.79
C LEU A 130 -8.71 24.80 -3.64
N ALA A 131 -8.87 26.11 -3.51
CA ALA A 131 -8.28 26.87 -2.41
C ALA A 131 -8.86 26.51 -1.03
N THR A 132 -10.03 25.85 -0.97
CA THR A 132 -10.62 25.34 0.29
C THR A 132 -10.22 23.91 0.63
N ALA A 133 -9.31 23.31 -0.14
CA ALA A 133 -8.84 21.94 0.13
C ALA A 133 -8.19 21.86 1.51
N GLN A 134 -8.60 20.85 2.28
CA GLN A 134 -8.07 20.61 3.63
C GLN A 134 -6.61 20.17 3.56
N SER A 135 -5.78 20.70 4.44
CA SER A 135 -4.42 20.21 4.64
C SER A 135 -4.42 18.77 5.21
N THR A 136 -3.28 18.09 5.13
CA THR A 136 -3.18 16.71 5.63
C THR A 136 -3.52 16.57 7.11
N ASP A 137 -3.18 17.56 7.94
CA ASP A 137 -3.48 17.56 9.38
C ASP A 137 -4.97 17.80 9.65
N GLU A 138 -5.60 18.74 8.95
CA GLU A 138 -7.04 18.99 9.05
C GLU A 138 -7.86 17.78 8.60
N PHE A 139 -7.51 17.21 7.47
CA PHE A 139 -8.20 16.03 6.92
C PHE A 139 -8.04 14.79 7.80
N LEU A 140 -6.85 14.59 8.42
CA LEU A 140 -6.62 13.53 9.39
C LEU A 140 -7.56 13.65 10.60
N ILE A 141 -7.66 14.85 11.17
CA ILE A 141 -8.57 15.10 12.31
C ILE A 141 -10.02 14.88 11.90
N ASP A 142 -10.43 15.37 10.74
CA ASP A 142 -11.80 15.20 10.22
C ASP A 142 -12.17 13.71 10.07
N ILE A 143 -11.27 12.89 9.53
CA ILE A 143 -11.48 11.43 9.45
C ILE A 143 -11.64 10.80 10.85
N CYS A 144 -10.78 11.17 11.80
CA CYS A 144 -10.85 10.63 13.15
C CYS A 144 -12.15 11.02 13.86
N ASN A 145 -12.62 12.25 13.64
CA ASN A 145 -13.87 12.75 14.20
C ASN A 145 -15.10 12.06 13.59
N LYS A 146 -15.09 11.81 12.28
CA LYS A 146 -16.17 11.08 11.58
C LYS A 146 -16.25 9.60 11.94
N THR A 147 -15.13 8.98 12.28
CA THR A 147 -15.06 7.54 12.60
C THR A 147 -15.27 7.23 14.08
N SER A 148 -15.33 8.25 14.94
CA SER A 148 -15.41 8.09 16.40
C SER A 148 -16.42 9.07 17.00
N ASP A 149 -17.19 8.63 17.97
CA ASP A 149 -18.08 9.51 18.73
C ASP A 149 -17.26 10.36 19.71
N ILE A 150 -16.77 11.52 19.25
CA ILE A 150 -15.93 12.43 20.02
C ILE A 150 -16.65 13.10 21.21
N THR A 151 -17.97 12.91 21.38
CA THR A 151 -18.70 13.39 22.55
C THR A 151 -18.46 12.51 23.76
N SER A 152 -18.18 11.23 23.55
CA SER A 152 -17.89 10.25 24.60
C SER A 152 -16.39 10.16 24.91
N VAL A 153 -16.05 9.84 26.17
CA VAL A 153 -14.65 9.61 26.59
C VAL A 153 -14.03 8.46 25.80
N LYS A 154 -14.79 7.38 25.58
CA LYS A 154 -14.34 6.22 24.80
C LYS A 154 -14.09 6.58 23.34
N GLY A 155 -14.99 7.35 22.73
CA GLY A 155 -14.84 7.78 21.36
C GLY A 155 -13.65 8.73 21.16
N LYS A 156 -13.40 9.65 22.11
CA LYS A 156 -12.17 10.47 22.10
C LYS A 156 -10.91 9.61 22.18
N ALA A 157 -10.89 8.59 23.05
CA ALA A 157 -9.76 7.68 23.15
C ALA A 157 -9.51 6.94 21.82
N ASN A 158 -10.56 6.42 21.18
CA ASN A 158 -10.48 5.76 19.88
C ASN A 158 -9.98 6.72 18.79
N ALA A 159 -10.46 7.97 18.77
CA ALA A 159 -10.01 8.99 17.82
C ALA A 159 -8.50 9.27 17.97
N ILE A 160 -8.02 9.40 19.21
CA ILE A 160 -6.59 9.56 19.51
C ILE A 160 -5.78 8.37 19.02
N GLU A 161 -6.21 7.14 19.34
CA GLU A 161 -5.51 5.92 18.92
C GLU A 161 -5.42 5.82 17.39
N ASN A 162 -6.51 6.11 16.68
CA ASN A 162 -6.56 6.14 15.21
C ASN A 162 -5.61 7.22 14.65
N ALA A 163 -5.65 8.43 15.20
CA ALA A 163 -4.76 9.52 14.79
C ALA A 163 -3.29 9.17 15.02
N LEU A 164 -2.94 8.64 16.19
CA LEU A 164 -1.57 8.24 16.52
C LEU A 164 -1.06 7.10 15.63
N ALA A 165 -1.92 6.13 15.26
CA ALA A 165 -1.56 5.07 14.33
C ALA A 165 -1.16 5.63 12.96
N MET A 166 -1.88 6.66 12.46
CA MET A 166 -1.57 7.35 11.21
C MET A 166 -0.33 8.22 11.33
N VAL A 167 -0.23 9.06 12.36
CA VAL A 167 0.93 9.94 12.63
C VAL A 167 2.20 9.13 12.83
N ASN A 168 2.12 7.91 13.36
CA ASN A 168 3.27 7.02 13.53
C ASN A 168 3.94 6.62 12.19
N THR A 169 3.24 6.70 11.07
CA THR A 169 3.78 6.44 9.73
C THR A 169 4.66 7.59 9.20
N ILE A 170 4.52 8.79 9.77
CA ILE A 170 5.32 9.96 9.42
C ILE A 170 6.76 9.74 9.88
N GLN A 171 7.73 10.17 9.07
CA GLN A 171 9.14 10.14 9.45
C GLN A 171 9.40 11.02 10.68
N ASP A 172 10.25 10.55 11.58
CA ASP A 172 10.59 11.31 12.79
C ASP A 172 11.20 12.67 12.41
N GLY A 173 10.76 13.74 13.06
CA GLY A 173 11.15 15.12 12.80
C GLY A 173 10.09 16.13 13.20
N ILE A 174 10.38 17.42 13.03
CA ILE A 174 9.54 18.56 13.46
C ILE A 174 8.10 18.44 12.96
N TYR A 175 7.88 18.00 11.72
CA TYR A 175 6.53 17.85 11.18
C TYR A 175 5.71 16.83 11.98
N LYS A 176 6.29 15.72 12.35
CA LYS A 176 5.65 14.71 13.19
C LYS A 176 5.34 15.25 14.58
N ASP A 177 6.27 15.98 15.18
CA ASP A 177 6.09 16.58 16.51
C ASP A 177 4.93 17.58 16.51
N LEU A 178 4.83 18.41 15.46
CA LEU A 178 3.70 19.33 15.25
C LEU A 178 2.38 18.58 15.03
N MET A 179 2.37 17.46 14.30
CA MET A 179 1.18 16.62 14.13
C MET A 179 0.73 16.03 15.47
N ILE A 180 1.64 15.58 16.32
CA ILE A 180 1.33 15.09 17.68
C ILE A 180 0.73 16.23 18.52
N ALA A 181 1.31 17.42 18.44
CA ALA A 181 0.80 18.59 19.15
C ALA A 181 -0.60 18.99 18.66
N LYS A 182 -0.87 18.94 17.37
CA LYS A 182 -2.20 19.18 16.78
C LYS A 182 -3.23 18.19 17.32
N VAL A 183 -2.92 16.88 17.30
CA VAL A 183 -3.79 15.82 17.86
C VAL A 183 -4.01 16.03 19.36
N ALA A 184 -2.96 16.38 20.11
CA ALA A 184 -3.07 16.64 21.54
C ALA A 184 -4.02 17.81 21.83
N SER A 185 -3.88 18.91 21.09
CA SER A 185 -4.73 20.10 21.22
C SER A 185 -6.20 19.79 20.90
N GLU A 186 -6.45 19.06 19.82
CA GLU A 186 -7.79 18.72 19.35
C GLU A 186 -8.60 17.91 20.39
N TYR A 187 -7.96 16.93 21.01
CA TYR A 187 -8.65 16.02 21.93
C TYR A 187 -8.42 16.32 23.43
N GLY A 188 -7.81 17.47 23.74
CA GLY A 188 -7.58 17.91 25.12
C GLY A 188 -6.60 17.02 25.89
N SER A 189 -5.52 16.58 25.22
CA SER A 189 -4.42 15.80 25.80
C SER A 189 -3.12 16.61 25.82
N THR A 190 -2.01 15.98 26.20
CA THR A 190 -0.67 16.60 26.12
C THR A 190 0.23 15.80 25.18
N SER A 191 1.13 16.48 24.47
CA SER A 191 2.07 15.85 23.53
C SER A 191 2.90 14.75 24.20
N GLU A 192 3.35 14.98 25.45
CA GLU A 192 4.17 14.00 26.19
C GLU A 192 3.41 12.70 26.47
N LYS A 193 2.09 12.77 26.78
CA LYS A 193 1.26 11.57 26.94
C LYS A 193 1.12 10.81 25.64
N LEU A 194 0.86 11.52 24.54
CA LEU A 194 0.68 10.91 23.23
C LEU A 194 1.97 10.29 22.72
N GLU A 195 3.13 10.92 22.92
CA GLU A 195 4.44 10.33 22.60
C GLU A 195 4.72 9.04 23.38
N LYS A 196 4.36 8.99 24.67
CA LYS A 196 4.49 7.76 25.47
C LYS A 196 3.62 6.63 24.91
N GLU A 197 2.38 6.94 24.53
CA GLU A 197 1.50 5.94 23.88
C GLU A 197 2.03 5.50 22.53
N MET A 198 2.54 6.42 21.71
CA MET A 198 3.19 6.07 20.42
C MET A 198 4.41 5.16 20.61
N LYS A 199 5.23 5.37 21.63
CA LYS A 199 6.35 4.46 21.95
C LYS A 199 5.85 3.05 22.27
N LYS A 200 4.79 2.92 23.06
CA LYS A 200 4.18 1.60 23.35
C LYS A 200 3.65 0.92 22.07
N LEU A 201 3.01 1.68 21.17
CA LEU A 201 2.54 1.17 19.89
C LEU A 201 3.70 0.67 19.01
N LYS A 202 4.82 1.40 18.96
CA LYS A 202 6.05 0.98 18.24
C LYS A 202 6.63 -0.32 18.82
N ASP A 203 6.69 -0.44 20.12
CA ASP A 203 7.24 -1.63 20.80
C ASP A 203 6.31 -2.85 20.65
N GLY A 204 5.01 -2.65 20.73
CA GLY A 204 4.01 -3.69 20.47
C GLY A 204 4.09 -4.23 19.04
N THR A 205 4.13 -3.35 18.04
CA THR A 205 4.25 -3.74 16.62
C THR A 205 5.57 -4.41 16.29
N ARG A 206 6.69 -4.02 16.92
CA ARG A 206 7.99 -4.68 16.78
C ARG A 206 7.97 -6.11 17.34
N ASN A 207 7.36 -6.29 18.52
CA ASN A 207 7.23 -7.59 19.14
C ASN A 207 6.35 -8.53 18.32
N ASP A 208 5.25 -8.05 17.75
CA ASP A 208 4.36 -8.83 16.88
C ASP A 208 5.02 -9.17 15.53
N ALA A 209 5.74 -8.24 14.93
CA ALA A 209 6.51 -8.49 13.71
C ALA A 209 7.64 -9.51 13.95
N GLN A 210 8.32 -9.43 15.09
CA GLN A 210 9.34 -10.41 15.47
C GLN A 210 8.73 -11.78 15.76
N ARG A 211 7.59 -11.85 16.46
CA ARG A 211 6.84 -13.09 16.70
C ARG A 211 6.37 -13.72 15.40
N LYS A 212 5.79 -12.93 14.46
CA LYS A 212 5.38 -13.40 13.14
C LYS A 212 6.57 -13.88 12.31
N LYS A 213 7.69 -13.16 12.34
CA LYS A 213 8.93 -13.55 11.66
C LYS A 213 9.52 -14.84 12.26
N ALA A 214 9.54 -14.98 13.58
CA ALA A 214 9.98 -16.18 14.27
C ALA A 214 9.06 -17.38 13.97
N ALA A 215 7.73 -17.18 13.97
CA ALA A 215 6.76 -18.21 13.59
C ALA A 215 6.90 -18.61 12.12
N TYR A 216 7.12 -17.63 11.22
CA TYR A 216 7.36 -17.90 9.80
C TYR A 216 8.67 -18.69 9.59
N LEU A 217 9.75 -18.32 10.27
CA LEU A 217 11.03 -19.04 10.20
C LEU A 217 10.92 -20.45 10.81
N LYS A 218 10.15 -20.62 11.89
CA LYS A 218 9.88 -21.90 12.53
C LYS A 218 9.04 -22.85 11.66
N ASN A 219 8.14 -22.28 10.85
CA ASN A 219 7.25 -23.04 9.94
C ASN A 219 7.76 -23.05 8.49
N ARG A 220 8.95 -22.50 8.22
CA ARG A 220 9.52 -22.53 6.87
C ARG A 220 9.83 -23.97 6.50
N PRO A 221 9.31 -24.50 5.38
CA PRO A 221 9.66 -25.82 4.93
C PRO A 221 11.17 -25.91 4.73
N THR A 222 11.78 -26.98 5.22
CA THR A 222 13.20 -27.26 4.98
C THR A 222 13.49 -27.30 3.48
N LEU A 223 14.74 -27.13 3.06
CA LEU A 223 15.14 -27.28 1.65
C LEU A 223 14.67 -28.61 1.07
N ILE A 224 14.77 -29.68 1.87
CA ILE A 224 14.27 -31.01 1.51
C ILE A 224 12.74 -30.99 1.32
N GLY A 225 12.00 -30.35 2.22
CA GLY A 225 10.55 -30.21 2.09
C GLY A 225 10.14 -29.35 0.87
N GLN A 226 10.95 -28.36 0.49
CA GLN A 226 10.74 -27.60 -0.75
C GLN A 226 11.02 -28.45 -1.99
N ALA A 227 12.10 -29.25 -1.98
CA ALA A 227 12.42 -30.15 -3.08
C ALA A 227 11.30 -31.21 -3.27
N ILE A 228 10.80 -31.80 -2.20
CA ILE A 228 9.67 -32.75 -2.25
C ILE A 228 8.43 -32.05 -2.86
N ARG A 229 8.10 -30.83 -2.43
CA ARG A 229 6.98 -30.08 -3.02
C ARG A 229 7.13 -29.83 -4.52
N ILE A 230 8.33 -29.47 -4.96
CA ILE A 230 8.61 -29.25 -6.39
C ILE A 230 8.39 -30.53 -7.18
N LEU A 231 8.88 -31.66 -6.69
CA LEU A 231 8.71 -32.97 -7.34
C LEU A 231 7.26 -33.45 -7.33
N LEU A 232 6.47 -33.11 -6.31
CA LEU A 232 5.03 -33.41 -6.30
C LEU A 232 4.25 -32.54 -7.32
N HIS A 233 4.71 -31.34 -7.66
CA HIS A 233 4.08 -30.51 -8.69
C HIS A 233 4.60 -30.78 -10.10
N LYS A 234 5.88 -31.14 -10.23
CA LYS A 234 6.58 -31.39 -11.50
C LYS A 234 7.47 -32.60 -11.38
N PRO A 235 6.90 -33.83 -11.44
CA PRO A 235 7.65 -35.07 -11.28
C PRO A 235 8.76 -35.23 -12.33
N GLU A 236 8.57 -34.67 -13.53
CA GLU A 236 9.55 -34.72 -14.62
C GLU A 236 10.92 -34.20 -14.23
N LEU A 237 10.98 -33.24 -13.27
CA LEU A 237 12.24 -32.70 -12.77
C LEU A 237 13.05 -33.73 -12.00
N GLY A 238 12.42 -34.76 -11.44
CA GLY A 238 13.12 -35.83 -10.75
C GLY A 238 14.01 -36.68 -11.67
N LYS A 239 13.68 -36.74 -12.98
CA LYS A 239 14.45 -37.52 -13.99
C LYS A 239 15.84 -36.90 -14.26
N ILE A 240 16.01 -35.61 -13.96
CA ILE A 240 17.29 -34.89 -14.17
C ILE A 240 18.27 -35.19 -13.03
N ILE A 241 17.78 -35.71 -11.90
CA ILE A 241 18.58 -35.90 -10.69
C ILE A 241 19.31 -37.24 -10.74
N ASP A 242 20.63 -37.24 -10.73
CA ASP A 242 21.46 -38.44 -10.60
C ASP A 242 21.57 -38.87 -9.12
N LEU A 243 20.85 -39.96 -8.80
CA LEU A 243 20.81 -40.52 -7.45
C LEU A 243 22.20 -41.02 -6.94
N ASN A 244 23.06 -41.44 -7.84
CA ASN A 244 24.35 -42.01 -7.47
C ASN A 244 25.42 -40.95 -7.15
N ASN A 245 25.39 -39.84 -7.86
CA ASN A 245 26.41 -38.76 -7.70
C ASN A 245 25.93 -37.63 -6.78
N GLN A 246 24.67 -37.19 -6.94
CA GLN A 246 24.18 -35.99 -6.25
C GLN A 246 23.72 -36.25 -4.82
N PHE A 247 23.29 -37.48 -4.48
CA PHE A 247 22.81 -37.83 -3.13
C PHE A 247 23.88 -38.35 -2.17
N LYS A 248 25.10 -38.60 -2.66
CA LYS A 248 26.20 -39.20 -1.85
C LYS A 248 26.59 -38.35 -0.63
N TYR A 249 26.39 -37.04 -0.69
CA TYR A 249 26.82 -36.11 0.35
C TYR A 249 25.66 -35.55 1.19
N LEU A 250 24.40 -35.83 0.86
CA LEU A 250 23.24 -35.27 1.55
C LEU A 250 23.01 -35.88 2.95
N ASP A 251 23.57 -37.05 3.23
CA ASP A 251 23.44 -37.72 4.53
C ASP A 251 24.49 -37.24 5.55
N GLN A 252 25.55 -36.54 5.12
CA GLN A 252 26.59 -36.06 5.97
C GLN A 252 26.15 -34.82 6.74
N GLY A 253 26.15 -34.89 8.09
CA GLY A 253 25.78 -33.74 8.95
C GLY A 253 24.29 -33.54 9.18
N CYS A 254 23.43 -34.42 8.72
CA CYS A 254 21.98 -34.31 8.90
C CYS A 254 21.52 -34.70 10.31
N THR A 255 20.60 -33.91 10.88
CA THR A 255 19.81 -34.29 12.06
C THR A 255 18.92 -35.48 11.79
N PRO A 256 18.46 -36.26 12.80
CA PRO A 256 17.55 -37.41 12.60
C PRO A 256 16.30 -37.04 11.77
N LYS A 257 15.71 -35.89 12.02
CA LYS A 257 14.54 -35.39 11.27
C LYS A 257 14.84 -35.04 9.81
N GLN A 258 16.05 -34.56 9.53
CA GLN A 258 16.51 -34.29 8.17
C GLN A 258 16.79 -35.60 7.41
N LYS A 259 17.34 -36.62 8.09
CA LYS A 259 17.58 -37.93 7.51
C LYS A 259 16.29 -38.57 6.98
N THR A 260 15.18 -38.50 7.74
CA THR A 260 13.86 -38.98 7.27
C THR A 260 13.43 -38.23 6.01
N GLY A 261 13.56 -36.92 5.96
CA GLY A 261 13.21 -36.14 4.77
C GLY A 261 14.07 -36.47 3.54
N VAL A 262 15.39 -36.69 3.73
CA VAL A 262 16.30 -37.13 2.66
C VAL A 262 15.91 -38.53 2.14
N SER A 263 15.56 -39.45 3.05
CA SER A 263 15.09 -40.80 2.70
C SER A 263 13.85 -40.71 1.85
N THR A 264 12.83 -39.98 2.27
CA THR A 264 11.58 -39.77 1.50
C THR A 264 11.86 -39.13 0.13
N LEU A 265 12.72 -38.10 0.06
CA LEU A 265 13.10 -37.49 -1.21
C LEU A 265 13.76 -38.46 -2.16
N ARG A 266 14.65 -39.32 -1.65
CA ARG A 266 15.32 -40.37 -2.41
C ARG A 266 14.35 -41.41 -2.95
N GLU A 267 13.36 -41.82 -2.17
CA GLU A 267 12.33 -42.74 -2.57
C GLU A 267 11.41 -42.16 -3.66
N ILE A 268 11.00 -40.92 -3.53
CA ILE A 268 10.24 -40.20 -4.55
C ILE A 268 11.01 -40.17 -5.89
N ILE A 269 12.29 -39.84 -5.87
CA ILE A 269 13.09 -39.81 -7.09
C ILE A 269 13.26 -41.19 -7.69
N LYS A 270 13.50 -42.26 -6.88
CA LYS A 270 13.54 -43.62 -7.36
C LYS A 270 12.23 -44.00 -8.05
N LEU A 271 11.10 -43.68 -7.43
CA LEU A 271 9.77 -43.95 -8.01
C LEU A 271 9.58 -43.26 -9.36
N ILE A 272 10.06 -42.00 -9.49
CA ILE A 272 10.02 -41.24 -10.74
C ILE A 272 10.89 -41.89 -11.83
N HIS A 273 12.05 -42.46 -11.48
CA HIS A 273 12.95 -43.11 -12.42
C HIS A 273 12.44 -44.49 -12.89
N THR A 274 11.60 -45.15 -12.10
CA THR A 274 11.06 -46.47 -12.45
C THR A 274 9.88 -46.44 -13.42
N ARG A 275 9.34 -45.24 -13.73
CA ARG A 275 8.15 -45.06 -14.59
C ARG A 275 8.41 -44.00 -15.67
N ASP A 276 7.96 -44.30 -16.89
CA ASP A 276 8.10 -43.37 -18.02
C ASP A 276 7.31 -42.06 -17.84
N SER A 277 6.12 -42.19 -17.21
CA SER A 277 5.28 -41.08 -16.84
C SER A 277 4.67 -41.31 -15.47
N ILE A 278 4.75 -40.36 -14.58
CA ILE A 278 4.17 -40.45 -13.23
C ILE A 278 3.34 -39.21 -12.95
N LYS A 279 2.13 -39.40 -12.43
CA LYS A 279 1.25 -38.32 -11.99
C LYS A 279 1.51 -38.00 -10.51
N PRO A 280 1.33 -36.75 -10.06
CA PRO A 280 1.48 -36.36 -8.65
C PRO A 280 0.67 -37.22 -7.68
N ALA A 281 -0.57 -37.59 -8.05
CA ALA A 281 -1.43 -38.44 -7.25
C ALA A 281 -0.78 -39.81 -6.95
N THR A 282 -0.14 -40.45 -7.94
CA THR A 282 0.53 -41.73 -7.77
C THR A 282 1.73 -41.67 -6.81
N ILE A 283 2.39 -40.56 -6.71
CA ILE A 283 3.46 -40.33 -5.71
C ILE A 283 2.85 -40.25 -4.31
N ILE A 284 1.74 -39.51 -4.15
CA ILE A 284 1.06 -39.32 -2.86
C ILE A 284 0.47 -40.62 -2.34
N GLU A 285 -0.09 -41.46 -3.22
CA GLU A 285 -0.65 -42.78 -2.86
C GLU A 285 0.41 -43.79 -2.43
N HIS A 286 1.69 -43.56 -2.74
CA HIS A 286 2.79 -44.47 -2.39
C HIS A 286 3.31 -44.24 -0.94
N PHE A 287 3.06 -43.08 -0.35
CA PHE A 287 3.49 -42.68 1.00
C PHE A 287 2.32 -42.44 1.96
#